data_eabf167ddc1fd95fc1eebc504282e99b
#
_entry.id   eabf167ddc1fd95fc1eebc504282e99b
#
_cell.length_a   1.000
_cell.length_b   1.000
_cell.length_c   1.000
_cell.angle_alpha   90.00
_cell.angle_beta   90.00
_cell.angle_gamma   90.00
#
_symmetry.space_group_name_H-M   'P 1'
#
loop_
_entity.id
_entity.type
_entity.pdbx_description
1 polymer ?
#
loop_
_entity_poly.entity_id
_entity_poly.type
_entity_poly.pdbx_seq_one_letter_code
_entity_poly.pdbx_strand_id
1 'polypeptide(L)'
;DYLATGHYAKIRKFVSRALRSRARRGSLNFVHLTSFASLGQMRRSLSDHSQQIRYSLISAKDKTKDQSYFLWQLNQKQLKHILFPVGDLTKTQVKNLAKKFMLPVFDIPESMEICFIQTTINDFLKKYLRPKPGPIVDTSGALISRHRGLWFYTIGQRKGLGLASGPYYVLDKNLKKNFLVVTRNEKDLFKKELLVKNVNWIAGKKPKLPLKVRAKIRYRHQPATATLTYNLKLKTYNLKFEKPQRAITPGQSAVFYKGKELIGGGIIS
;
A
#
# COMPACT_ATOMS: atom_id res chain seq x y z
N ASP A 1 -0.58 -19.31 17.49
CA ASP A 1 -1.49 -18.22 17.85
C ASP A 1 -1.79 -17.35 16.63
N TYR A 2 -2.97 -16.72 16.61
CA TYR A 2 -3.43 -15.84 15.54
C TYR A 2 -3.88 -14.50 16.10
N LEU A 3 -3.61 -13.43 15.32
CA LEU A 3 -4.15 -12.10 15.55
C LEU A 3 -5.37 -11.88 14.63
N ALA A 4 -6.56 -11.77 15.18
CA ALA A 4 -7.75 -11.37 14.45
C ALA A 4 -7.93 -9.85 14.53
N THR A 5 -8.22 -9.21 13.40
CA THR A 5 -8.40 -7.76 13.35
C THR A 5 -9.58 -7.38 12.45
N GLY A 6 -10.29 -6.30 12.82
CA GLY A 6 -11.44 -5.78 12.08
C GLY A 6 -11.13 -5.05 10.76
N HIS A 7 -9.91 -5.13 10.24
CA HIS A 7 -9.57 -4.52 8.95
C HIS A 7 -10.32 -5.19 7.81
N TYR A 8 -10.87 -4.38 6.93
CA TYR A 8 -11.48 -4.82 5.68
C TYR A 8 -10.40 -5.15 4.65
N ALA A 9 -9.88 -6.37 4.71
CA ALA A 9 -8.93 -6.99 3.79
C ALA A 9 -9.13 -8.49 3.81
N LYS A 10 -8.48 -9.25 2.94
CA LYS A 10 -8.55 -10.72 2.89
C LYS A 10 -7.17 -11.32 2.75
N ILE A 11 -7.01 -12.52 3.31
CA ILE A 11 -5.83 -13.36 3.08
C ILE A 11 -6.27 -14.61 2.33
N ARG A 12 -5.51 -14.96 1.29
CA ARG A 12 -5.65 -16.23 0.58
C ARG A 12 -4.39 -17.04 0.76
N LYS A 13 -4.54 -18.27 1.22
CA LYS A 13 -3.47 -19.25 1.33
C LYS A 13 -3.35 -20.01 0.01
N PHE A 14 -2.17 -20.04 -0.58
CA PHE A 14 -1.83 -20.88 -1.72
C PHE A 14 -0.88 -21.98 -1.26
N VAL A 15 -1.16 -23.21 -1.68
CA VAL A 15 -0.29 -24.35 -1.49
C VAL A 15 0.21 -24.75 -2.87
N SER A 16 1.47 -24.47 -3.20
CA SER A 16 2.06 -24.94 -4.43
C SER A 16 2.34 -26.44 -4.28
N ARG A 17 1.67 -27.28 -5.08
CA ARG A 17 2.14 -28.64 -5.29
C ARG A 17 3.39 -28.53 -6.17
N ALA A 18 4.52 -29.09 -5.74
CA ALA A 18 5.67 -29.24 -6.60
C ALA A 18 5.21 -29.94 -7.88
N LEU A 19 5.48 -29.33 -9.04
CA LEU A 19 5.20 -29.94 -10.32
C LEU A 19 5.92 -31.30 -10.34
N ARG A 20 5.14 -32.38 -10.40
CA ARG A 20 5.70 -33.70 -10.79
C ARG A 20 6.39 -33.42 -12.11
N SER A 21 7.74 -33.51 -12.13
CA SER A 21 8.48 -33.60 -13.37
C SER A 21 7.82 -34.71 -14.20
N ARG A 22 7.36 -34.38 -15.40
CA ARG A 22 6.97 -35.39 -16.37
C ARG A 22 8.21 -36.25 -16.60
N ALA A 23 8.33 -37.35 -15.87
CA ALA A 23 9.18 -38.44 -16.27
C ALA A 23 8.66 -38.84 -17.63
N ARG A 24 9.43 -38.51 -18.69
CA ARG A 24 9.23 -39.07 -20.01
C ARG A 24 9.19 -40.59 -19.83
N ARG A 25 8.14 -41.22 -20.33
CA ARG A 25 8.11 -42.69 -20.53
C ARG A 25 9.23 -43.04 -21.49
N GLY A 26 10.40 -43.30 -20.94
CA GLY A 26 11.51 -43.96 -21.60
C GLY A 26 11.58 -45.39 -21.05
N SER A 27 11.66 -46.35 -21.92
CA SER A 27 11.73 -47.79 -21.67
C SER A 27 12.66 -48.12 -20.49
N LEU A 28 12.14 -48.88 -19.54
CA LEU A 28 12.90 -49.50 -18.46
C LEU A 28 13.80 -50.60 -19.03
N ASN A 29 15.05 -50.29 -19.28
CA ASN A 29 16.07 -51.33 -19.34
C ASN A 29 16.51 -51.65 -17.92
N PHE A 30 16.33 -52.87 -17.52
CA PHE A 30 16.74 -53.48 -16.26
C PHE A 30 18.27 -53.38 -16.14
N VAL A 31 18.78 -52.52 -15.29
CA VAL A 31 20.20 -52.53 -14.90
C VAL A 31 20.28 -52.94 -13.44
N HIS A 32 21.04 -54.00 -13.22
CA HIS A 32 21.36 -54.58 -11.92
C HIS A 32 21.92 -53.51 -10.97
N LEU A 33 21.21 -53.24 -9.87
CA LEU A 33 21.64 -52.36 -8.77
C LEU A 33 22.46 -53.15 -7.77
N THR A 34 23.78 -53.00 -7.82
CA THR A 34 24.68 -53.42 -6.74
C THR A 34 25.48 -52.22 -6.26
N SER A 35 24.94 -51.44 -5.33
CA SER A 35 25.70 -50.76 -4.29
C SER A 35 24.78 -49.95 -3.34
N PHE A 36 25.05 -50.05 -2.06
CA PHE A 36 24.36 -49.35 -0.95
C PHE A 36 24.47 -47.82 -0.99
N ALA A 37 25.33 -47.26 -1.82
CA ALA A 37 25.54 -45.83 -1.97
C ALA A 37 24.37 -45.10 -2.67
N SER A 38 23.59 -45.77 -3.49
CA SER A 38 22.50 -45.21 -4.27
C SER A 38 21.21 -44.97 -3.44
N LEU A 39 21.02 -45.70 -2.34
CA LEU A 39 19.88 -45.55 -1.43
C LEU A 39 19.95 -44.30 -0.59
N GLY A 40 21.17 -43.83 -0.23
CA GLY A 40 21.38 -42.59 0.53
C GLY A 40 21.08 -41.34 -0.30
N GLN A 41 21.39 -41.32 -1.57
CA GLN A 41 21.06 -40.21 -2.48
C GLN A 41 19.60 -40.16 -2.83
N MET A 42 18.94 -41.31 -2.97
CA MET A 42 17.49 -41.38 -3.23
C MET A 42 16.65 -40.91 -2.04
N ARG A 43 17.10 -41.16 -0.80
CA ARG A 43 16.44 -40.61 0.41
C ARG A 43 16.58 -39.08 0.55
N ARG A 44 17.70 -38.50 0.10
CA ARG A 44 17.89 -37.02 0.12
C ARG A 44 17.01 -36.31 -0.93
N SER A 45 16.67 -36.96 -2.05
CA SER A 45 15.77 -36.38 -3.07
C SER A 45 14.28 -36.46 -2.71
N LEU A 46 13.91 -37.32 -1.76
CA LEU A 46 12.52 -37.49 -1.31
C LEU A 46 12.13 -36.57 -0.14
N SER A 47 13.11 -35.96 0.54
CA SER A 47 12.86 -35.11 1.72
C SER A 47 12.56 -33.65 1.41
N ASP A 48 12.65 -33.19 0.16
CA ASP A 48 12.51 -31.78 -0.21
C ASP A 48 11.17 -31.47 -0.92
N HIS A 49 10.11 -32.22 -0.58
CA HIS A 49 8.75 -31.91 -1.01
C HIS A 49 8.03 -31.01 0.03
N SER A 50 8.73 -30.00 0.53
CA SER A 50 8.10 -28.99 1.34
C SER A 50 7.06 -28.23 0.50
N GLN A 51 5.78 -28.46 0.80
CA GLN A 51 4.70 -27.67 0.22
C GLN A 51 4.96 -26.19 0.52
N GLN A 52 5.34 -25.44 -0.50
CA GLN A 52 5.63 -24.03 -0.31
C GLN A 52 4.30 -23.27 -0.14
N ILE A 53 3.98 -22.96 1.12
CA ILE A 53 2.80 -22.18 1.45
C ILE A 53 3.10 -20.69 1.23
N ARG A 54 2.23 -20.02 0.46
CA ARG A 54 2.28 -18.59 0.22
C ARG A 54 0.96 -17.95 0.61
N TYR A 55 1.04 -16.80 1.26
CA TYR A 55 -0.10 -15.97 1.61
C TYR A 55 -0.17 -14.77 0.67
N SER A 56 -1.35 -14.50 0.11
CA SER A 56 -1.63 -13.29 -0.67
C SER A 56 -2.60 -12.40 0.08
N LEU A 57 -2.34 -11.11 0.06
CA LEU A 57 -3.22 -10.08 0.61
C LEU A 57 -4.15 -9.59 -0.50
N ILE A 58 -5.45 -9.66 -0.27
CA ILE A 58 -6.49 -9.37 -1.27
C ILE A 58 -7.34 -8.21 -0.77
N SER A 59 -7.76 -7.32 -1.67
CA SER A 59 -8.72 -6.26 -1.37
C SER A 59 -10.04 -6.84 -0.82
N ALA A 60 -10.68 -6.11 0.08
CA ALA A 60 -11.95 -6.50 0.67
C ALA A 60 -13.07 -6.63 -0.38
N LYS A 61 -14.16 -7.30 0.02
CA LYS A 61 -15.40 -7.36 -0.75
C LYS A 61 -16.03 -5.97 -0.86
N ASP A 62 -16.11 -5.24 0.24
CA ASP A 62 -16.58 -3.85 0.28
C ASP A 62 -15.46 -2.91 -0.16
N LYS A 63 -15.57 -2.42 -1.40
CA LYS A 63 -14.58 -1.52 -2.00
C LYS A 63 -14.54 -0.13 -1.33
N THR A 64 -15.64 0.28 -0.71
CA THR A 64 -15.73 1.59 -0.03
C THR A 64 -15.03 1.58 1.32
N LYS A 65 -14.90 0.39 1.92
CA LYS A 65 -14.27 0.16 3.22
C LYS A 65 -12.93 -0.58 3.12
N ASP A 66 -12.46 -0.91 1.90
CA ASP A 66 -11.21 -1.65 1.69
C ASP A 66 -10.01 -0.95 2.31
N GLN A 67 -9.39 -1.58 3.29
CA GLN A 67 -8.24 -1.07 4.05
C GLN A 67 -6.92 -1.75 3.65
N SER A 68 -6.91 -2.55 2.61
CA SER A 68 -5.68 -3.21 2.12
C SER A 68 -4.55 -2.22 1.84
N TYR A 69 -4.87 -0.96 1.46
CA TYR A 69 -3.91 0.12 1.26
C TYR A 69 -2.94 0.32 2.44
N PHE A 70 -3.38 0.14 3.68
CA PHE A 70 -2.55 0.34 4.87
C PHE A 70 -1.69 -0.89 5.22
N LEU A 71 -1.95 -2.03 4.60
CA LEU A 71 -1.38 -3.33 4.96
C LEU A 71 -0.20 -3.74 4.07
N TRP A 72 0.27 -2.87 3.19
CA TRP A 72 1.34 -3.18 2.24
C TRP A 72 2.68 -3.54 2.90
N GLN A 73 2.89 -3.17 4.15
CA GLN A 73 4.11 -3.48 4.90
C GLN A 73 4.15 -4.92 5.46
N LEU A 74 3.02 -5.63 5.44
CA LEU A 74 2.97 -7.00 5.95
C LEU A 74 3.80 -7.95 5.10
N ASN A 75 4.47 -8.89 5.76
CA ASN A 75 5.29 -9.92 5.13
C ASN A 75 4.68 -11.33 5.32
N GLN A 76 5.28 -12.36 4.69
CA GLN A 76 4.79 -13.73 4.73
C GLN A 76 4.72 -14.32 6.15
N LYS A 77 5.69 -13.97 7.01
CA LYS A 77 5.70 -14.44 8.41
C LYS A 77 4.50 -13.89 9.18
N GLN A 78 4.20 -12.61 9.03
CA GLN A 78 3.07 -11.95 9.67
C GLN A 78 1.73 -12.45 9.11
N LEU A 79 1.60 -12.52 7.77
CA LEU A 79 0.36 -12.96 7.11
C LEU A 79 -0.06 -14.39 7.49
N LYS A 80 0.90 -15.25 7.85
CA LYS A 80 0.63 -16.59 8.36
C LYS A 80 -0.22 -16.58 9.65
N HIS A 81 -0.09 -15.55 10.46
CA HIS A 81 -0.70 -15.44 11.79
C HIS A 81 -1.80 -14.38 11.89
N ILE A 82 -2.21 -13.77 10.79
CA ILE A 82 -3.25 -12.73 10.77
C ILE A 82 -4.54 -13.28 10.17
N LEU A 83 -5.68 -12.91 10.79
CA LEU A 83 -7.02 -13.17 10.28
C LEU A 83 -7.76 -11.85 10.07
N PHE A 84 -8.49 -11.75 8.95
CA PHE A 84 -9.39 -10.63 8.63
C PHE A 84 -10.85 -11.13 8.54
N PRO A 85 -11.55 -11.32 9.66
CA PRO A 85 -12.86 -11.96 9.67
C PRO A 85 -13.94 -11.22 8.87
N VAL A 86 -13.82 -9.88 8.77
CA VAL A 86 -14.81 -9.02 8.09
C VAL A 86 -14.51 -8.78 6.60
N GLY A 87 -13.41 -9.31 6.09
CA GLY A 87 -12.96 -9.02 4.72
C GLY A 87 -13.92 -9.48 3.61
N ASP A 88 -14.71 -10.50 3.88
CA ASP A 88 -15.72 -11.04 2.95
C ASP A 88 -17.12 -10.45 3.15
N LEU A 89 -17.28 -9.50 4.07
CA LEU A 89 -18.54 -8.87 4.41
C LEU A 89 -18.58 -7.41 3.93
N THR A 90 -19.78 -6.91 3.61
CA THR A 90 -20.00 -5.47 3.47
C THR A 90 -20.18 -4.83 4.84
N LYS A 91 -19.99 -3.52 4.93
CA LYS A 91 -20.19 -2.78 6.19
C LYS A 91 -21.61 -2.97 6.73
N THR A 92 -22.62 -2.98 5.87
CA THR A 92 -24.02 -3.25 6.25
C THR A 92 -24.17 -4.65 6.85
N GLN A 93 -23.56 -5.67 6.24
CA GLN A 93 -23.59 -7.03 6.77
C GLN A 93 -22.92 -7.11 8.15
N VAL A 94 -21.80 -6.42 8.35
CA VAL A 94 -21.12 -6.36 9.65
C VAL A 94 -21.99 -5.69 10.72
N LYS A 95 -22.64 -4.56 10.39
CA LYS A 95 -23.58 -3.90 11.32
C LYS A 95 -24.77 -4.80 11.69
N ASN A 96 -25.34 -5.49 10.73
CA ASN A 96 -26.44 -6.43 10.97
C ASN A 96 -26.02 -7.59 11.88
N LEU A 97 -24.81 -8.13 11.69
CA LEU A 97 -24.26 -9.16 12.56
C LEU A 97 -24.02 -8.63 13.98
N ALA A 98 -23.45 -7.43 14.12
CA ALA A 98 -23.23 -6.79 15.41
C ALA A 98 -24.55 -6.61 16.18
N LYS A 99 -25.62 -6.17 15.49
CA LYS A 99 -26.95 -6.06 16.06
C LYS A 99 -27.52 -7.42 16.46
N LYS A 100 -27.39 -8.44 15.57
CA LYS A 100 -27.86 -9.80 15.85
C LYS A 100 -27.17 -10.41 17.08
N PHE A 101 -25.89 -10.13 17.27
CA PHE A 101 -25.11 -10.61 18.42
C PHE A 101 -25.20 -9.67 19.64
N MET A 102 -26.04 -8.63 19.59
CA MET A 102 -26.23 -7.64 20.67
C MET A 102 -24.91 -7.04 21.17
N LEU A 103 -23.96 -6.82 20.25
CA LEU A 103 -22.66 -6.23 20.61
C LEU A 103 -22.83 -4.76 20.95
N PRO A 104 -22.26 -4.24 22.05
CA PRO A 104 -22.45 -2.85 22.50
C PRO A 104 -21.90 -1.80 21.52
N VAL A 105 -21.14 -2.25 20.52
CA VAL A 105 -20.51 -1.36 19.51
C VAL A 105 -21.37 -1.09 18.26
N PHE A 106 -22.59 -1.68 18.16
CA PHE A 106 -23.38 -1.55 16.93
C PHE A 106 -23.90 -0.13 16.67
N ASP A 107 -24.13 0.67 17.72
CA ASP A 107 -24.61 2.06 17.65
C ASP A 107 -23.49 3.11 17.67
N ILE A 108 -22.23 2.69 17.86
CA ILE A 108 -21.12 3.64 17.92
C ILE A 108 -20.91 4.28 16.54
N PRO A 109 -20.90 5.61 16.43
CA PRO A 109 -20.60 6.31 15.18
C PRO A 109 -19.26 5.90 14.60
N GLU A 110 -19.17 5.83 13.28
CA GLU A 110 -17.91 5.50 12.62
C GLU A 110 -16.87 6.59 12.87
N SER A 111 -15.63 6.19 13.19
CA SER A 111 -14.50 7.11 13.21
C SER A 111 -14.30 7.71 11.82
N MET A 112 -14.50 9.01 11.70
CA MET A 112 -14.42 9.75 10.43
C MET A 112 -12.99 9.90 9.92
N GLU A 113 -12.00 9.77 10.80
CA GLU A 113 -10.58 10.02 10.54
C GLU A 113 -9.71 8.83 10.99
N ILE A 114 -8.62 9.10 11.69
CA ILE A 114 -7.66 8.09 12.15
C ILE A 114 -8.16 7.51 13.49
N CYS A 115 -8.30 6.21 13.59
CA CYS A 115 -8.95 5.50 14.70
C CYS A 115 -8.35 5.77 16.10
N PHE A 116 -7.08 6.19 16.19
CA PHE A 116 -6.41 6.52 17.45
C PHE A 116 -6.36 8.03 17.75
N ILE A 117 -6.93 8.88 16.88
CA ILE A 117 -7.02 10.34 17.11
C ILE A 117 -8.46 10.67 17.53
N GLN A 118 -8.63 11.03 18.79
CA GLN A 118 -9.92 11.39 19.38
C GLN A 118 -10.35 12.83 19.05
N THR A 119 -9.42 13.67 18.59
CA THR A 119 -9.62 15.08 18.24
C THR A 119 -9.35 15.30 16.75
N THR A 120 -9.17 16.55 16.31
CA THR A 120 -8.75 16.81 14.93
C THR A 120 -7.27 16.46 14.72
N ILE A 121 -6.88 16.11 13.47
CA ILE A 121 -5.48 15.89 13.11
C ILE A 121 -4.62 17.11 13.47
N ASN A 122 -5.14 18.32 13.29
CA ASN A 122 -4.43 19.55 13.62
C ASN A 122 -4.14 19.66 15.13
N ASP A 123 -5.08 19.31 15.98
CA ASP A 123 -4.89 19.38 17.44
C ASP A 123 -3.96 18.29 17.92
N PHE A 124 -4.03 17.11 17.31
CA PHE A 124 -3.06 16.03 17.53
C PHE A 124 -1.64 16.51 17.16
N LEU A 125 -1.45 17.07 15.96
CA LEU A 125 -0.14 17.55 15.51
C LEU A 125 0.43 18.65 16.41
N LYS A 126 -0.39 19.59 16.91
CA LYS A 126 0.05 20.65 17.83
C LYS A 126 0.64 20.12 19.14
N LYS A 127 0.21 18.94 19.61
CA LYS A 127 0.77 18.30 20.82
C LYS A 127 2.22 17.85 20.65
N TYR A 128 2.60 17.47 19.43
CA TYR A 128 3.92 16.87 19.13
C TYR A 128 4.83 17.79 18.32
N LEU A 129 4.27 18.71 17.55
CA LEU A 129 5.01 19.57 16.63
C LEU A 129 4.81 21.05 16.97
N ARG A 130 5.89 21.73 17.30
CA ARG A 130 5.85 23.19 17.52
C ARG A 130 5.52 23.92 16.20
N PRO A 131 4.55 24.84 16.18
CA PRO A 131 4.28 25.67 15.01
C PRO A 131 5.56 26.41 14.56
N LYS A 132 5.87 26.31 13.28
CA LYS A 132 6.96 27.05 12.65
C LYS A 132 6.39 27.86 11.48
N PRO A 133 5.90 29.08 11.72
CA PRO A 133 5.35 29.93 10.65
C PRO A 133 6.39 30.26 9.58
N GLY A 134 5.92 30.45 8.36
CA GLY A 134 6.76 30.82 7.22
C GLY A 134 5.94 31.43 6.08
N PRO A 135 6.59 31.87 4.98
CA PRO A 135 5.90 32.49 3.86
C PRO A 135 5.09 31.47 3.04
N ILE A 136 3.96 31.93 2.53
CA ILE A 136 3.22 31.30 1.42
C ILE A 136 3.55 32.10 0.18
N VAL A 137 4.08 31.43 -0.84
CA VAL A 137 4.49 32.04 -2.11
C VAL A 137 3.74 31.40 -3.28
N ASP A 138 3.60 32.13 -4.37
CA ASP A 138 3.11 31.57 -5.63
C ASP A 138 4.22 30.86 -6.41
N THR A 139 3.91 30.46 -7.64
CA THR A 139 4.84 29.78 -8.55
C THR A 139 5.97 30.67 -9.05
N SER A 140 5.79 32.01 -9.00
CA SER A 140 6.85 32.98 -9.34
C SER A 140 7.77 33.28 -8.15
N GLY A 141 7.40 32.86 -6.95
CA GLY A 141 8.08 33.19 -5.69
C GLY A 141 7.56 34.46 -5.01
N ALA A 142 6.52 35.10 -5.54
CA ALA A 142 5.90 36.27 -4.92
C ALA A 142 5.20 35.88 -3.60
N LEU A 143 5.41 36.71 -2.58
CA LEU A 143 4.79 36.51 -1.26
C LEU A 143 3.28 36.80 -1.32
N ILE A 144 2.47 35.83 -0.90
CA ILE A 144 1.01 35.95 -0.81
C ILE A 144 0.56 36.14 0.64
N SER A 145 1.11 35.34 1.56
CA SER A 145 0.70 35.32 2.96
C SER A 145 1.70 34.55 3.83
N ARG A 146 1.32 34.21 5.05
CA ARG A 146 2.12 33.36 5.96
C ARG A 146 1.34 32.11 6.38
N HIS A 147 2.01 30.97 6.42
CA HIS A 147 1.45 29.73 6.96
C HIS A 147 1.84 29.56 8.43
N ARG A 148 1.06 28.76 9.17
CA ARG A 148 1.29 28.46 10.61
C ARG A 148 2.26 27.32 10.87
N GLY A 149 2.71 26.59 9.82
CA GLY A 149 3.64 25.46 9.87
C GLY A 149 3.37 24.49 8.73
N LEU A 150 4.41 24.01 8.02
CA LEU A 150 4.28 23.21 6.80
C LEU A 150 3.57 21.86 7.02
N TRP A 151 3.63 21.30 8.23
CA TRP A 151 2.98 20.02 8.55
C TRP A 151 1.46 20.10 8.63
N PHE A 152 0.86 21.31 8.78
CA PHE A 152 -0.59 21.50 8.73
C PHE A 152 -1.16 21.50 7.32
N TYR A 153 -0.32 21.43 6.29
CA TYR A 153 -0.74 21.50 4.89
C TYR A 153 -0.35 20.22 4.13
N THR A 154 -1.18 19.86 3.16
CA THR A 154 -0.97 18.70 2.30
C THR A 154 -0.97 19.13 0.83
N ILE A 155 -0.10 18.58 -0.01
CA ILE A 155 -0.09 18.85 -1.46
C ILE A 155 -1.48 18.55 -2.03
N GLY A 156 -2.01 19.48 -2.84
CA GLY A 156 -3.36 19.44 -3.40
C GLY A 156 -4.47 19.94 -2.48
N GLN A 157 -4.14 20.39 -1.24
CA GLN A 157 -5.12 21.02 -0.35
C GLN A 157 -5.61 22.35 -0.92
N ARG A 158 -6.95 22.55 -0.91
CA ARG A 158 -7.61 23.79 -1.34
C ARG A 158 -8.22 24.53 -0.15
N LYS A 159 -8.89 23.79 0.76
CA LYS A 159 -9.60 24.38 1.90
C LYS A 159 -8.65 24.65 3.07
N GLY A 160 -8.96 25.67 3.88
CA GLY A 160 -8.22 25.99 5.11
C GLY A 160 -6.85 26.62 4.88
N LEU A 161 -6.61 27.24 3.73
CA LEU A 161 -5.39 28.01 3.46
C LEU A 161 -5.46 29.44 4.02
N GLY A 162 -6.67 29.99 4.23
CA GLY A 162 -6.86 31.35 4.71
C GLY A 162 -6.43 32.43 3.72
N LEU A 163 -6.48 32.12 2.40
CA LEU A 163 -6.07 33.04 1.34
C LEU A 163 -7.29 33.66 0.68
N ALA A 164 -7.28 34.99 0.53
CA ALA A 164 -8.27 35.72 -0.25
C ALA A 164 -8.06 35.56 -1.75
N SER A 165 -9.06 35.89 -2.56
CA SER A 165 -8.97 35.92 -4.04
C SER A 165 -8.58 34.58 -4.67
N GLY A 166 -9.01 33.43 -4.05
CA GLY A 166 -8.77 32.08 -4.55
C GLY A 166 -9.55 31.71 -5.80
N PRO A 167 -9.50 30.44 -6.27
CA PRO A 167 -8.97 29.29 -5.51
C PRO A 167 -7.46 29.19 -5.51
N TYR A 168 -6.89 28.76 -4.38
CA TYR A 168 -5.49 28.36 -4.29
C TYR A 168 -5.37 26.88 -3.93
N TYR A 169 -4.33 26.24 -4.45
CA TYR A 169 -3.98 24.83 -4.17
C TYR A 169 -2.54 24.76 -3.69
N VAL A 170 -2.29 23.98 -2.66
CA VAL A 170 -0.91 23.68 -2.25
C VAL A 170 -0.23 22.87 -3.35
N LEU A 171 0.80 23.43 -3.96
CA LEU A 171 1.58 22.80 -5.03
C LEU A 171 2.78 22.06 -4.47
N ASP A 172 3.52 22.69 -3.54
CA ASP A 172 4.74 22.12 -2.97
C ASP A 172 5.04 22.68 -1.59
N LYS A 173 5.96 22.02 -0.86
CA LYS A 173 6.47 22.42 0.45
C LYS A 173 8.00 22.43 0.44
N ASN A 174 8.61 23.59 0.52
CA ASN A 174 10.04 23.68 0.68
C ASN A 174 10.43 23.60 2.15
N LEU A 175 10.81 22.39 2.59
CA LEU A 175 11.16 22.15 3.99
C LEU A 175 12.44 22.88 4.43
N LYS A 176 13.41 23.06 3.51
CA LYS A 176 14.69 23.74 3.83
C LYS A 176 14.49 25.22 4.08
N LYS A 177 13.75 25.90 3.20
CA LYS A 177 13.49 27.35 3.29
C LYS A 177 12.22 27.68 4.09
N ASN A 178 11.49 26.67 4.57
CA ASN A 178 10.25 26.80 5.35
C ASN A 178 9.18 27.64 4.64
N PHE A 179 8.94 27.43 3.34
CA PHE A 179 7.84 28.09 2.65
C PHE A 179 6.91 27.10 1.94
N LEU A 180 5.65 27.52 1.83
CA LEU A 180 4.56 26.81 1.16
C LEU A 180 4.37 27.41 -0.23
N VAL A 181 4.44 26.60 -1.27
CA VAL A 181 4.16 27.02 -2.64
C VAL A 181 2.72 26.72 -2.98
N VAL A 182 2.00 27.73 -3.50
CA VAL A 182 0.61 27.58 -3.93
C VAL A 182 0.46 27.97 -5.40
N THR A 183 -0.57 27.42 -6.05
CA THR A 183 -0.97 27.75 -7.43
C THR A 183 -2.46 28.00 -7.52
N ARG A 184 -2.89 28.84 -8.49
CA ARG A 184 -4.30 29.01 -8.86
C ARG A 184 -4.72 28.00 -9.93
N ASN A 185 -3.78 27.41 -10.66
CA ASN A 185 -4.05 26.46 -11.72
C ASN A 185 -4.02 25.02 -11.19
N GLU A 186 -5.16 24.36 -11.09
CA GLU A 186 -5.25 22.98 -10.62
C GLU A 186 -4.47 21.99 -11.50
N LYS A 187 -4.24 22.31 -12.79
CA LYS A 187 -3.49 21.44 -13.71
C LYS A 187 -2.04 21.22 -13.27
N ASP A 188 -1.44 22.16 -12.53
CA ASP A 188 -0.07 22.06 -12.02
C ASP A 188 0.10 20.90 -11.01
N LEU A 189 -1.01 20.45 -10.40
CA LEU A 189 -0.99 19.34 -9.47
C LEU A 189 -0.85 17.96 -10.13
N PHE A 190 -0.98 17.88 -11.45
CA PHE A 190 -1.00 16.60 -12.16
C PHE A 190 0.38 16.19 -12.64
N LYS A 191 0.82 15.00 -12.24
CA LYS A 191 2.10 14.40 -12.66
C LYS A 191 1.89 12.97 -13.14
N LYS A 192 2.69 12.54 -14.13
CA LYS A 192 2.62 11.16 -14.68
C LYS A 192 3.56 10.18 -13.98
N GLU A 193 4.57 10.67 -13.28
CA GLU A 193 5.63 9.82 -12.72
C GLU A 193 5.87 10.15 -11.25
N LEU A 194 6.28 9.15 -10.51
CA LEU A 194 6.76 9.30 -9.15
C LEU A 194 7.82 8.23 -8.82
N LEU A 195 8.67 8.56 -7.87
CA LEU A 195 9.64 7.62 -7.33
C LEU A 195 9.10 6.98 -6.05
N VAL A 196 9.42 5.70 -5.85
CA VAL A 196 9.01 4.93 -4.67
C VAL A 196 10.25 4.32 -4.02
N LYS A 197 10.39 4.56 -2.72
CA LYS A 197 11.46 3.99 -1.87
C LYS A 197 10.89 2.97 -0.88
N ASN A 198 11.78 2.20 -0.25
CA ASN A 198 11.44 1.26 0.83
C ASN A 198 10.30 0.31 0.43
N VAL A 199 10.39 -0.25 -0.78
CA VAL A 199 9.34 -1.13 -1.31
C VAL A 199 9.36 -2.48 -0.60
N ASN A 200 8.22 -2.85 -0.01
CA ASN A 200 7.93 -4.20 0.47
C ASN A 200 7.12 -4.96 -0.59
N TRP A 201 7.52 -6.21 -0.82
CA TRP A 201 6.82 -7.16 -1.68
C TRP A 201 6.11 -8.19 -0.82
N ILE A 202 4.78 -8.26 -0.89
CA ILE A 202 3.98 -9.21 -0.09
C ILE A 202 4.48 -10.65 -0.26
N ALA A 203 4.89 -11.02 -1.48
CA ALA A 203 5.41 -12.35 -1.79
C ALA A 203 6.81 -12.63 -1.21
N GLY A 204 7.46 -11.65 -0.56
CA GLY A 204 8.82 -11.74 -0.05
C GLY A 204 9.92 -11.68 -1.12
N LYS A 205 9.57 -11.59 -2.40
CA LYS A 205 10.50 -11.48 -3.52
C LYS A 205 10.05 -10.47 -4.56
N LYS A 206 11.02 -9.75 -5.13
CA LYS A 206 10.81 -8.80 -6.21
C LYS A 206 10.26 -9.50 -7.46
N PRO A 207 9.20 -8.99 -8.09
CA PRO A 207 8.70 -9.53 -9.36
C PRO A 207 9.64 -9.17 -10.53
N LYS A 208 9.45 -9.84 -11.68
CA LYS A 208 10.09 -9.41 -12.93
C LYS A 208 9.62 -8.01 -13.31
N LEU A 209 10.53 -7.16 -13.74
CA LEU A 209 10.28 -5.80 -14.19
C LEU A 209 10.72 -5.65 -15.66
N PRO A 210 10.10 -4.76 -16.44
CA PRO A 210 8.99 -3.85 -16.07
C PRO A 210 7.69 -4.60 -15.77
N LEU A 211 6.84 -4.03 -14.88
CA LEU A 211 5.59 -4.65 -14.47
C LEU A 211 4.42 -3.67 -14.60
N LYS A 212 3.38 -4.05 -15.35
CA LYS A 212 2.11 -3.31 -15.41
C LYS A 212 1.29 -3.62 -14.15
N VAL A 213 0.89 -2.57 -13.43
CA VAL A 213 0.17 -2.64 -12.15
C VAL A 213 -0.98 -1.64 -12.12
N ARG A 214 -1.92 -1.85 -11.21
CA ARG A 214 -2.81 -0.79 -10.76
C ARG A 214 -2.23 -0.21 -9.46
N ALA A 215 -2.02 1.10 -9.39
CA ALA A 215 -1.41 1.75 -8.24
C ALA A 215 -2.34 2.75 -7.55
N LYS A 216 -2.40 2.69 -6.21
CA LYS A 216 -3.05 3.69 -5.35
C LYS A 216 -1.98 4.55 -4.69
N ILE A 217 -2.10 5.86 -4.83
CA ILE A 217 -1.18 6.84 -4.20
C ILE A 217 -1.78 7.55 -3.00
N ARG A 218 -3.06 7.28 -2.70
CA ARG A 218 -3.78 7.72 -1.50
C ARG A 218 -4.88 6.72 -1.16
N TYR A 219 -5.25 6.62 0.09
CA TYR A 219 -6.26 5.67 0.57
C TYR A 219 -7.59 5.77 -0.18
N ARG A 220 -8.14 6.97 -0.34
CA ARG A 220 -9.46 7.19 -0.99
C ARG A 220 -9.40 7.34 -2.51
N HIS A 221 -8.20 7.32 -3.13
CA HIS A 221 -8.08 7.38 -4.59
C HIS A 221 -8.41 6.04 -5.24
N GLN A 222 -8.98 6.10 -6.45
CA GLN A 222 -9.13 4.91 -7.29
C GLN A 222 -7.76 4.45 -7.78
N PRO A 223 -7.50 3.14 -7.85
CA PRO A 223 -6.25 2.63 -8.42
C PRO A 223 -6.15 3.00 -9.90
N ALA A 224 -5.03 3.59 -10.32
CA ALA A 224 -4.74 3.95 -11.71
C ALA A 224 -3.72 2.99 -12.32
N THR A 225 -3.82 2.75 -13.64
CA THR A 225 -2.87 1.90 -14.38
C THR A 225 -1.52 2.60 -14.50
N ALA A 226 -0.45 1.87 -14.20
CA ALA A 226 0.91 2.34 -14.25
C ALA A 226 1.89 1.22 -14.60
N THR A 227 3.06 1.58 -15.09
CA THR A 227 4.20 0.70 -15.30
C THR A 227 5.25 0.95 -14.22
N LEU A 228 5.64 -0.11 -13.54
CA LEU A 228 6.67 -0.09 -12.51
C LEU A 228 8.00 -0.56 -13.10
N THR A 229 9.04 0.26 -12.94
CA THR A 229 10.42 -0.04 -13.34
C THR A 229 11.36 0.16 -12.16
N TYR A 230 12.58 -0.33 -12.25
CA TYR A 230 13.59 -0.13 -11.21
C TYR A 230 14.75 0.73 -11.73
N ASN A 231 15.06 1.78 -11.00
CA ASN A 231 16.21 2.66 -11.30
C ASN A 231 17.40 2.20 -10.46
N LEU A 232 18.39 1.60 -11.13
CA LEU A 232 19.60 1.09 -10.49
C LEU A 232 20.46 2.19 -9.85
N LYS A 233 20.57 3.35 -10.49
CA LYS A 233 21.38 4.47 -9.99
C LYS A 233 20.83 5.05 -8.69
N LEU A 234 19.50 5.24 -8.62
CA LEU A 234 18.82 5.81 -7.45
C LEU A 234 18.40 4.76 -6.42
N LYS A 235 18.55 3.47 -6.74
CA LYS A 235 18.04 2.33 -5.93
C LYS A 235 16.55 2.50 -5.55
N THR A 236 15.76 3.04 -6.49
CA THR A 236 14.33 3.35 -6.32
C THR A 236 13.52 2.69 -7.42
N TYR A 237 12.21 2.62 -7.20
CA TYR A 237 11.28 2.24 -8.25
C TYR A 237 10.69 3.50 -8.87
N ASN A 238 10.58 3.54 -10.20
CA ASN A 238 9.84 4.55 -10.94
C ASN A 238 8.46 3.98 -11.30
N LEU A 239 7.41 4.71 -10.95
CA LEU A 239 6.03 4.39 -11.27
C LEU A 239 5.51 5.42 -12.26
N LYS A 240 5.32 4.99 -13.52
CA LYS A 240 4.82 5.83 -14.62
C LYS A 240 3.36 5.49 -14.92
N PHE A 241 2.46 6.44 -14.71
CA PHE A 241 1.03 6.30 -14.94
C PHE A 241 0.66 6.50 -16.42
N GLU A 242 -0.35 5.79 -16.89
CA GLU A 242 -0.93 6.03 -18.23
C GLU A 242 -1.60 7.41 -18.28
N LYS A 243 -2.31 7.82 -17.22
CA LYS A 243 -2.93 9.15 -17.08
C LYS A 243 -2.32 9.92 -15.91
N PRO A 244 -2.12 11.24 -16.02
CA PRO A 244 -1.60 12.03 -14.92
C PRO A 244 -2.42 11.85 -13.63
N GLN A 245 -1.73 11.82 -12.50
CA GLN A 245 -2.34 11.68 -11.17
C GLN A 245 -2.24 12.99 -10.42
N ARG A 246 -3.36 13.37 -9.79
CA ARG A 246 -3.46 14.62 -9.02
C ARG A 246 -2.72 14.52 -7.70
N ALA A 247 -1.94 15.54 -7.38
CA ALA A 247 -1.36 15.80 -6.07
C ALA A 247 -0.56 14.61 -5.51
N ILE A 248 0.39 14.10 -6.28
CA ILE A 248 1.39 13.13 -5.82
C ILE A 248 2.13 13.74 -4.64
N THR A 249 2.11 13.07 -3.49
CA THR A 249 2.58 13.64 -2.21
C THR A 249 3.73 12.78 -1.66
N PRO A 250 4.96 13.32 -1.58
CA PRO A 250 6.07 12.67 -0.89
C PRO A 250 5.70 12.32 0.56
N GLY A 251 6.18 11.17 1.03
CA GLY A 251 5.87 10.63 2.35
C GLY A 251 4.60 9.78 2.41
N GLN A 252 3.70 9.85 1.41
CA GLN A 252 2.57 8.93 1.32
C GLN A 252 2.96 7.60 0.69
N SER A 253 2.12 6.59 0.85
CA SER A 253 2.35 5.26 0.27
C SER A 253 1.89 5.21 -1.19
N ALA A 254 2.69 4.54 -2.04
CA ALA A 254 2.26 4.02 -3.34
C ALA A 254 2.07 2.51 -3.21
N VAL A 255 0.85 2.01 -3.42
CA VAL A 255 0.49 0.61 -3.21
C VAL A 255 0.10 -0.04 -4.53
N PHE A 256 0.68 -1.21 -4.81
CA PHE A 256 0.60 -1.88 -6.11
C PHE A 256 -0.33 -3.08 -6.06
N TYR A 257 -1.21 -3.17 -7.05
CA TYR A 257 -2.20 -4.25 -7.18
C TYR A 257 -2.09 -4.93 -8.54
N LYS A 258 -2.30 -6.26 -8.56
CA LYS A 258 -2.58 -7.05 -9.74
C LYS A 258 -3.99 -7.65 -9.60
N GLY A 259 -4.94 -7.10 -10.35
CA GLY A 259 -6.36 -7.37 -10.11
C GLY A 259 -6.79 -6.93 -8.70
N LYS A 260 -7.24 -7.86 -7.88
CA LYS A 260 -7.62 -7.65 -6.46
C LYS A 260 -6.45 -7.94 -5.49
N GLU A 261 -5.37 -8.56 -5.96
CA GLU A 261 -4.21 -8.91 -5.12
C GLU A 261 -3.32 -7.69 -4.91
N LEU A 262 -3.03 -7.36 -3.64
CA LEU A 262 -2.00 -6.43 -3.27
C LEU A 262 -0.65 -7.14 -3.37
N ILE A 263 0.21 -6.68 -4.28
CA ILE A 263 1.51 -7.32 -4.54
C ILE A 263 2.66 -6.64 -3.79
N GLY A 264 2.49 -5.39 -3.39
CA GLY A 264 3.49 -4.62 -2.64
C GLY A 264 3.15 -3.15 -2.55
N GLY A 265 4.06 -2.39 -1.97
CA GLY A 265 3.97 -0.93 -1.85
C GLY A 265 5.26 -0.34 -1.32
N GLY A 266 5.34 0.99 -1.29
CA GLY A 266 6.47 1.73 -0.76
C GLY A 266 6.12 3.19 -0.50
N ILE A 267 7.11 3.98 -0.12
CA ILE A 267 6.96 5.40 0.22
C ILE A 267 7.27 6.26 -1.01
N ILE A 268 6.40 7.18 -1.35
CA ILE A 268 6.60 8.19 -2.40
C ILE A 268 7.72 9.14 -1.96
N SER A 269 8.69 9.38 -2.83
CA SER A 269 9.83 10.28 -2.55
C SER A 269 9.86 11.47 -3.47
#